data_1bc385fd88c7b21f1bcdc2503a194ca5
#
_entry.id   1bc385fd88c7b21f1bcdc2503a194ca5
#
_cell.length_a   1.000
_cell.length_b   1.000
_cell.length_c   1.000
_cell.angle_alpha   90.00
_cell.angle_beta   90.00
_cell.angle_gamma   90.00
#
_symmetry.space_group_name_H-M   'P 1'
#
loop_
_entity.id
_entity.type
_entity.pdbx_description
1 polymer ?
#
loop_
_entity_poly.entity_id
_entity_poly.type
_entity_poly.pdbx_seq_one_letter_code
_entity_poly.pdbx_strand_id
1 'polypeptide(L)'
;MNFSHKLDAFEASIFTELLEAKLALRARGVDTIDLSIGTPDLTPPQHVMRAIAEGCMQPENYVYAVKDRPQLLETVAAWYRRRFGVTLDPDTQIVSLLGSQDGLAHLSMALCDPGDVVLVPDPCYPIFADGPRLNGCDVHYMPQPAENGYVIDFDRIDPELAERARLMVVSYPNNPVASVADAAFYERLVAFARAHDIAVLHDNAYSDLTFDGYVCGSFLQTPGAMEVGVEFNSLSKTYSMAGARIGFALGNPEMIKRLRSLKSNIDFGCFIPVQLGAEAALNGPQDYVQQMRATYQSRRDALIDGLAEAGWRIPKPKATMFVWARIPQGYGSARAFAYALMEKTGVITVPGTAFGPGGEGHVRMALVAPEERLREAVQRIAASGMLSGRSAR
;
A
#
# COMPACT_ATOMS: atom_id res chain seq x y z
N MET A 1 -16.67 31.89 -11.74
CA MET A 1 -15.24 31.57 -11.79
C MET A 1 -15.12 30.29 -12.54
N ASN A 2 -14.12 30.13 -13.43
CA ASN A 2 -13.84 28.88 -14.09
C ASN A 2 -12.73 28.18 -13.32
N PHE A 3 -12.99 26.96 -12.85
CA PHE A 3 -12.00 26.13 -12.15
C PHE A 3 -11.38 25.11 -13.11
N SER A 4 -10.29 24.48 -12.69
CA SER A 4 -9.68 23.40 -13.44
C SER A 4 -10.59 22.18 -13.51
N HIS A 5 -10.68 21.57 -14.70
CA HIS A 5 -11.45 20.33 -14.92
C HIS A 5 -10.69 19.06 -14.50
N LYS A 6 -9.45 19.18 -13.99
CA LYS A 6 -8.65 18.02 -13.60
C LYS A 6 -9.31 17.15 -12.53
N LEU A 7 -10.11 17.79 -11.64
CA LEU A 7 -10.77 17.07 -10.55
C LEU A 7 -12.16 16.53 -10.93
N ASP A 8 -12.70 16.87 -12.09
CA ASP A 8 -14.02 16.41 -12.53
C ASP A 8 -14.04 14.87 -12.79
N ALA A 9 -12.85 14.28 -13.05
CA ALA A 9 -12.69 12.83 -13.22
C ALA A 9 -12.55 12.05 -11.89
N PHE A 10 -12.49 12.75 -10.75
CA PHE A 10 -12.36 12.11 -9.45
C PHE A 10 -13.70 12.10 -8.72
N GLU A 11 -14.25 10.93 -8.53
CA GLU A 11 -15.43 10.74 -7.68
C GLU A 11 -15.07 10.93 -6.20
N ALA A 12 -16.10 11.19 -5.38
CA ALA A 12 -15.93 11.20 -3.93
C ALA A 12 -15.34 9.87 -3.46
N SER A 13 -14.31 9.93 -2.63
CA SER A 13 -13.66 8.70 -2.15
C SER A 13 -14.67 7.80 -1.44
N ILE A 14 -14.74 6.54 -1.85
CA ILE A 14 -15.53 5.50 -1.16
C ILE A 14 -15.21 5.43 0.35
N PHE A 15 -13.98 5.78 0.73
CA PHE A 15 -13.58 5.83 2.15
C PHE A 15 -14.33 6.93 2.91
N THR A 16 -14.63 8.07 2.26
CA THR A 16 -15.46 9.12 2.84
C THR A 16 -16.91 8.66 3.01
N GLU A 17 -17.48 8.02 1.99
CA GLU A 17 -18.84 7.47 2.06
C GLU A 17 -18.98 6.41 3.16
N LEU A 18 -18.00 5.49 3.26
CA LEU A 18 -17.99 4.48 4.31
C LEU A 18 -17.86 5.10 5.71
N LEU A 19 -17.09 6.19 5.85
CA LEU A 19 -16.99 6.92 7.09
C LEU A 19 -18.33 7.55 7.49
N GLU A 20 -19.01 8.21 6.55
CA GLU A 20 -20.33 8.80 6.78
C GLU A 20 -21.36 7.73 7.16
N ALA A 21 -21.40 6.61 6.43
CA ALA A 21 -22.29 5.49 6.73
C ALA A 21 -21.99 4.88 8.12
N LYS A 22 -20.71 4.73 8.50
CA LYS A 22 -20.30 4.31 9.84
C LYS A 22 -20.80 5.26 10.91
N LEU A 23 -20.64 6.56 10.71
CA LEU A 23 -21.10 7.57 11.67
C LEU A 23 -22.63 7.54 11.83
N ALA A 24 -23.37 7.35 10.74
CA ALA A 24 -24.82 7.20 10.76
C ALA A 24 -25.27 5.95 11.54
N LEU A 25 -24.59 4.82 11.37
CA LEU A 25 -24.87 3.59 12.15
C LEU A 25 -24.62 3.80 13.64
N ARG A 26 -23.48 4.41 13.99
CA ARG A 26 -23.15 4.71 15.38
C ARG A 26 -24.15 5.66 16.03
N ALA A 27 -24.66 6.65 15.31
CA ALA A 27 -25.72 7.55 15.77
C ALA A 27 -27.04 6.80 16.07
N ARG A 28 -27.28 5.66 15.42
CA ARG A 28 -28.40 4.74 15.67
C ARG A 28 -28.14 3.74 16.82
N GLY A 29 -26.98 3.86 17.51
CA GLY A 29 -26.58 2.97 18.61
C GLY A 29 -25.98 1.63 18.16
N VAL A 30 -25.66 1.45 16.87
CA VAL A 30 -25.05 0.22 16.38
C VAL A 30 -23.56 0.23 16.70
N ASP A 31 -23.08 -0.81 17.39
CA ASP A 31 -21.66 -1.05 17.59
C ASP A 31 -21.03 -1.53 16.27
N THR A 32 -20.02 -0.81 15.77
CA THR A 32 -19.38 -1.08 14.49
C THR A 32 -17.99 -1.68 14.66
N ILE A 33 -17.66 -2.66 13.81
CA ILE A 33 -16.31 -3.22 13.65
C ILE A 33 -15.77 -2.79 12.29
N ASP A 34 -14.82 -1.85 12.31
CA ASP A 34 -14.30 -1.23 11.09
C ASP A 34 -13.08 -1.97 10.58
N LEU A 35 -13.26 -2.71 9.48
CA LEU A 35 -12.22 -3.41 8.73
C LEU A 35 -11.93 -2.73 7.38
N SER A 36 -12.33 -1.47 7.22
CA SER A 36 -12.15 -0.73 5.96
C SER A 36 -10.81 0.01 5.88
N ILE A 37 -10.29 0.50 7.00
CA ILE A 37 -9.13 1.39 7.06
C ILE A 37 -7.84 0.58 7.28
N GLY A 38 -6.84 0.81 6.43
CA GLY A 38 -5.52 0.15 6.54
C GLY A 38 -4.50 0.95 7.37
N THR A 39 -4.92 1.56 8.47
CA THR A 39 -4.01 2.19 9.42
C THR A 39 -3.61 1.20 10.50
N PRO A 40 -2.31 0.92 10.71
CA PRO A 40 -1.87 0.09 11.82
C PRO A 40 -2.39 0.61 13.16
N ASP A 41 -2.89 -0.30 14.00
CA ASP A 41 -3.44 -0.02 15.32
C ASP A 41 -2.47 -0.36 16.48
N LEU A 42 -1.33 -0.96 16.15
CA LEU A 42 -0.29 -1.23 17.13
C LEU A 42 0.47 0.05 17.49
N THR A 43 0.88 0.15 18.75
CA THR A 43 1.69 1.27 19.22
C THR A 43 3.09 1.21 18.62
N PRO A 44 3.64 2.32 18.08
CA PRO A 44 5.04 2.36 17.64
C PRO A 44 6.03 1.97 18.74
N PRO A 45 7.23 1.47 18.41
CA PRO A 45 8.25 1.16 19.42
C PRO A 45 8.57 2.36 20.31
N GLN A 46 8.70 2.13 21.63
CA GLN A 46 8.90 3.22 22.59
C GLN A 46 10.16 4.06 22.32
N HIS A 47 11.25 3.40 21.87
CA HIS A 47 12.49 4.10 21.52
C HIS A 47 12.31 5.05 20.31
N VAL A 48 11.44 4.70 19.37
CA VAL A 48 11.09 5.55 18.22
C VAL A 48 10.29 6.77 18.67
N MET A 49 9.24 6.55 19.47
CA MET A 49 8.43 7.66 20.01
C MET A 49 9.27 8.60 20.86
N ARG A 50 10.21 8.07 21.65
CA ARG A 50 11.15 8.87 22.47
C ARG A 50 12.06 9.71 21.58
N ALA A 51 12.67 9.13 20.54
CA ALA A 51 13.54 9.88 19.62
C ALA A 51 12.81 11.06 18.95
N ILE A 52 11.54 10.84 18.54
CA ILE A 52 10.70 11.92 18.01
C ILE A 52 10.44 12.99 19.06
N ALA A 53 10.03 12.60 20.28
CA ALA A 53 9.71 13.52 21.35
C ALA A 53 10.92 14.36 21.78
N GLU A 54 12.09 13.73 21.96
CA GLU A 54 13.35 14.41 22.27
C GLU A 54 13.76 15.35 21.15
N GLY A 55 13.62 14.92 19.89
CA GLY A 55 13.87 15.76 18.73
C GLY A 55 12.96 16.98 18.66
N CYS A 56 11.69 16.86 19.06
CA CYS A 56 10.75 17.97 19.13
C CYS A 56 11.12 19.00 20.21
N MET A 57 11.91 18.65 21.21
CA MET A 57 12.35 19.57 22.25
C MET A 57 13.60 20.37 21.86
N GLN A 58 14.18 20.12 20.70
CA GLN A 58 15.37 20.81 20.19
C GLN A 58 14.95 21.93 19.23
N PRO A 59 15.16 23.21 19.58
CA PRO A 59 14.73 24.34 18.73
C PRO A 59 15.35 24.33 17.33
N GLU A 60 16.57 23.85 17.19
CA GLU A 60 17.29 23.73 15.92
C GLU A 60 16.64 22.79 14.90
N ASN A 61 15.75 21.91 15.33
CA ASN A 61 15.01 21.01 14.47
C ASN A 61 13.77 21.65 13.80
N TYR A 62 13.46 22.92 14.11
CA TYR A 62 12.32 23.66 13.55
C TYR A 62 12.69 24.49 12.32
N VAL A 63 13.68 24.07 11.58
CA VAL A 63 14.09 24.65 10.31
C VAL A 63 13.52 23.85 9.15
N TYR A 64 13.43 24.44 7.96
CA TYR A 64 13.09 23.69 6.76
C TYR A 64 14.13 22.61 6.48
N ALA A 65 13.68 21.38 6.36
CA ALA A 65 14.52 20.25 5.96
C ALA A 65 14.70 20.26 4.42
N VAL A 66 15.43 21.25 3.91
CA VAL A 66 15.69 21.41 2.47
C VAL A 66 16.44 20.21 1.89
N LYS A 67 17.18 19.50 2.75
CA LYS A 67 17.85 18.22 2.45
C LYS A 67 17.60 17.25 3.58
N ASP A 68 17.56 15.98 3.24
CA ASP A 68 17.54 14.91 4.23
C ASP A 68 18.83 14.96 5.07
N ARG A 69 18.73 14.53 6.33
CA ARG A 69 19.89 14.35 7.19
C ARG A 69 20.79 13.26 6.60
N PRO A 70 22.12 13.50 6.46
CA PRO A 70 23.04 12.48 5.95
C PRO A 70 22.95 11.16 6.74
N GLN A 71 22.82 11.25 8.07
CA GLN A 71 22.70 10.11 8.97
C GLN A 71 21.46 9.27 8.68
N LEU A 72 20.34 9.89 8.28
CA LEU A 72 19.14 9.17 7.85
C LEU A 72 19.41 8.36 6.57
N LEU A 73 20.02 9.00 5.56
CA LEU A 73 20.29 8.32 4.28
C LEU A 73 21.29 7.17 4.45
N GLU A 74 22.33 7.36 5.24
CA GLU A 74 23.29 6.31 5.62
C GLU A 74 22.60 5.16 6.39
N THR A 75 21.69 5.50 7.31
CA THR A 75 20.89 4.51 8.06
C THR A 75 20.01 3.67 7.14
N VAL A 76 19.34 4.32 6.19
CA VAL A 76 18.48 3.63 5.20
C VAL A 76 19.31 2.73 4.30
N ALA A 77 20.46 3.19 3.78
CA ALA A 77 21.37 2.39 2.98
C ALA A 77 21.88 1.16 3.76
N ALA A 78 22.29 1.36 5.03
CA ALA A 78 22.74 0.28 5.89
C ALA A 78 21.60 -0.73 6.19
N TRP A 79 20.37 -0.26 6.37
CA TRP A 79 19.22 -1.12 6.58
C TRP A 79 18.91 -1.96 5.33
N TYR A 80 18.90 -1.37 4.13
CA TYR A 80 18.70 -2.08 2.87
C TYR A 80 19.77 -3.16 2.65
N ARG A 81 21.01 -2.84 2.97
CA ARG A 81 22.12 -3.80 2.90
C ARG A 81 21.91 -4.98 3.87
N ARG A 82 21.51 -4.72 5.13
CA ARG A 82 21.24 -5.78 6.13
C ARG A 82 20.03 -6.62 5.77
N ARG A 83 18.95 -5.96 5.33
CA ARG A 83 17.65 -6.59 5.14
C ARG A 83 17.54 -7.31 3.79
N PHE A 84 18.07 -6.74 2.74
CA PHE A 84 17.92 -7.18 1.37
C PHE A 84 19.24 -7.51 0.65
N GLY A 85 20.39 -7.22 1.24
CA GLY A 85 21.68 -7.37 0.57
C GLY A 85 21.91 -6.34 -0.54
N VAL A 86 21.07 -5.31 -0.64
CA VAL A 86 21.15 -4.25 -1.66
C VAL A 86 22.09 -3.15 -1.17
N THR A 87 23.10 -2.82 -1.97
CA THR A 87 24.00 -1.70 -1.72
C THR A 87 23.50 -0.47 -2.44
N LEU A 88 23.32 0.62 -1.71
CA LEU A 88 22.85 1.91 -2.21
C LEU A 88 23.84 3.00 -1.87
N ASP A 89 24.04 3.94 -2.78
CA ASP A 89 24.73 5.20 -2.50
C ASP A 89 23.72 6.15 -1.79
N PRO A 90 23.96 6.51 -0.52
CA PRO A 90 23.04 7.37 0.23
C PRO A 90 22.82 8.75 -0.42
N ASP A 91 23.83 9.28 -1.10
CA ASP A 91 23.77 10.63 -1.67
C ASP A 91 22.96 10.71 -2.97
N THR A 92 22.98 9.65 -3.77
CA THR A 92 22.40 9.69 -5.14
C THR A 92 21.20 8.78 -5.32
N GLN A 93 21.05 7.74 -4.51
CA GLN A 93 20.08 6.67 -4.72
C GLN A 93 18.96 6.61 -3.67
N ILE A 94 18.89 7.55 -2.71
CA ILE A 94 17.90 7.56 -1.64
C ILE A 94 17.34 8.97 -1.47
N VAL A 95 16.01 9.09 -1.30
CA VAL A 95 15.35 10.32 -0.86
C VAL A 95 14.22 9.99 0.10
N SER A 96 14.04 10.80 1.17
CA SER A 96 12.88 10.66 2.05
C SER A 96 11.60 11.18 1.41
N LEU A 97 10.49 10.60 1.82
CA LEU A 97 9.14 10.94 1.36
C LEU A 97 8.25 11.25 2.55
N LEU A 98 7.28 12.13 2.40
CA LEU A 98 6.20 12.37 3.37
C LEU A 98 5.21 11.18 3.41
N GLY A 99 5.76 9.98 3.68
CA GLY A 99 5.16 8.67 3.44
C GLY A 99 5.25 8.29 1.96
N SER A 100 5.19 6.99 1.65
CA SER A 100 5.31 6.50 0.26
C SER A 100 4.27 7.12 -0.69
N GLN A 101 3.07 7.47 -0.19
CA GLN A 101 2.01 8.08 -0.99
C GLN A 101 2.43 9.43 -1.63
N ASP A 102 3.27 10.20 -0.97
CA ASP A 102 3.89 11.40 -1.53
C ASP A 102 4.64 11.08 -2.83
N GLY A 103 5.58 10.14 -2.78
CA GLY A 103 6.31 9.73 -3.96
C GLY A 103 5.44 9.05 -5.03
N LEU A 104 4.43 8.26 -4.62
CA LEU A 104 3.47 7.63 -5.54
C LEU A 104 2.67 8.68 -6.34
N ALA A 105 2.34 9.81 -5.72
CA ALA A 105 1.67 10.91 -6.41
C ALA A 105 2.64 11.69 -7.32
N HIS A 106 3.87 11.91 -6.87
CA HIS A 106 4.79 12.86 -7.49
C HIS A 106 5.74 12.24 -8.51
N LEU A 107 5.99 10.92 -8.49
CA LEU A 107 6.98 10.34 -9.40
C LEU A 107 6.57 10.50 -10.87
N SER A 108 5.28 10.36 -11.19
CA SER A 108 4.79 10.62 -12.54
C SER A 108 5.02 12.06 -12.99
N MET A 109 4.91 13.04 -12.08
CA MET A 109 5.24 14.45 -12.39
C MET A 109 6.73 14.66 -12.67
N ALA A 110 7.58 13.82 -12.07
CA ALA A 110 9.03 13.92 -12.26
C ALA A 110 9.53 13.21 -13.53
N LEU A 111 8.79 12.21 -14.03
CA LEU A 111 9.25 11.30 -15.08
C LEU A 111 8.40 11.32 -16.35
N CYS A 112 7.17 11.80 -16.30
CA CYS A 112 6.22 11.76 -17.41
C CYS A 112 5.71 13.16 -17.76
N ASP A 113 5.46 13.38 -19.05
CA ASP A 113 4.73 14.55 -19.54
C ASP A 113 3.22 14.24 -19.64
N PRO A 114 2.35 15.28 -19.65
CA PRO A 114 0.92 15.09 -19.93
C PRO A 114 0.70 14.36 -21.27
N GLY A 115 -0.12 13.29 -21.22
CA GLY A 115 -0.38 12.42 -22.37
C GLY A 115 0.53 11.19 -22.48
N ASP A 116 1.57 11.09 -21.67
CA ASP A 116 2.37 9.87 -21.58
C ASP A 116 1.57 8.71 -20.99
N VAL A 117 1.80 7.51 -21.52
CA VAL A 117 1.13 6.29 -21.05
C VAL A 117 1.77 5.81 -19.75
N VAL A 118 0.92 5.56 -18.74
CA VAL A 118 1.33 4.95 -17.47
C VAL A 118 0.55 3.66 -17.24
N LEU A 119 1.27 2.56 -17.04
CA LEU A 119 0.70 1.25 -16.76
C LEU A 119 0.57 1.05 -15.25
N VAL A 120 -0.64 0.70 -14.78
CA VAL A 120 -0.93 0.44 -13.36
C VAL A 120 -1.65 -0.90 -13.20
N PRO A 121 -1.46 -1.62 -12.08
CA PRO A 121 -2.17 -2.89 -11.87
C PRO A 121 -3.67 -2.67 -11.66
N ASP A 122 -4.48 -3.70 -11.95
CA ASP A 122 -5.91 -3.73 -11.66
C ASP A 122 -6.30 -5.09 -11.03
N PRO A 123 -6.81 -5.09 -9.78
CA PRO A 123 -7.04 -3.96 -8.87
C PRO A 123 -5.75 -3.36 -8.29
N CYS A 124 -5.79 -2.10 -7.87
CA CYS A 124 -4.63 -1.42 -7.26
C CYS A 124 -5.00 -0.42 -6.16
N TYR A 125 -4.01 0.01 -5.39
CA TYR A 125 -4.17 1.14 -4.48
C TYR A 125 -4.44 2.41 -5.30
N PRO A 126 -5.52 3.18 -5.01
CA PRO A 126 -6.02 4.23 -5.91
C PRO A 126 -4.97 5.24 -6.39
N ILE A 127 -4.04 5.62 -5.53
CA ILE A 127 -3.00 6.62 -5.87
C ILE A 127 -2.12 6.18 -7.05
N PHE A 128 -2.00 4.87 -7.35
CA PHE A 128 -1.22 4.40 -8.49
C PHE A 128 -1.78 4.91 -9.81
N ALA A 129 -3.11 5.04 -9.90
CA ALA A 129 -3.79 5.61 -11.05
C ALA A 129 -4.02 7.12 -10.91
N ASP A 130 -4.38 7.57 -9.69
CA ASP A 130 -4.78 8.94 -9.44
C ASP A 130 -3.60 9.92 -9.54
N GLY A 131 -2.41 9.54 -9.06
CA GLY A 131 -1.21 10.37 -9.19
C GLY A 131 -0.88 10.72 -10.66
N PRO A 132 -0.73 9.73 -11.55
CA PRO A 132 -0.54 9.98 -12.98
C PRO A 132 -1.70 10.73 -13.64
N ARG A 133 -2.95 10.45 -13.31
CA ARG A 133 -4.12 11.21 -13.82
C ARG A 133 -4.07 12.68 -13.45
N LEU A 134 -3.69 13.01 -12.21
CA LEU A 134 -3.52 14.41 -11.76
C LEU A 134 -2.42 15.12 -12.55
N ASN A 135 -1.41 14.39 -12.99
CA ASN A 135 -0.35 14.88 -13.88
C ASN A 135 -0.80 14.99 -15.35
N GLY A 136 -1.97 14.46 -15.72
CA GLY A 136 -2.48 14.47 -17.09
C GLY A 136 -1.98 13.31 -17.96
N CYS A 137 -1.42 12.26 -17.35
CA CYS A 137 -1.01 11.05 -18.05
C CYS A 137 -2.21 10.22 -18.51
N ASP A 138 -2.02 9.41 -19.56
CA ASP A 138 -2.94 8.40 -20.06
C ASP A 138 -2.73 7.09 -19.28
N VAL A 139 -3.66 6.76 -18.38
CA VAL A 139 -3.52 5.64 -17.45
C VAL A 139 -4.22 4.39 -17.97
N HIS A 140 -3.47 3.31 -18.14
CA HIS A 140 -3.94 2.01 -18.57
C HIS A 140 -3.75 0.93 -17.51
N TYR A 141 -4.77 0.08 -17.36
CA TYR A 141 -4.77 -0.98 -16.37
C TYR A 141 -4.14 -2.27 -16.89
N MET A 142 -3.22 -2.84 -16.10
CA MET A 142 -2.67 -4.18 -16.32
C MET A 142 -3.48 -5.18 -15.49
N PRO A 143 -4.16 -6.17 -16.09
CA PRO A 143 -4.92 -7.15 -15.34
C PRO A 143 -4.05 -7.99 -14.39
N GLN A 144 -4.55 -8.19 -13.18
CA GLN A 144 -4.03 -9.13 -12.20
C GLN A 144 -5.03 -10.27 -12.03
N PRO A 145 -5.00 -11.31 -12.88
CA PRO A 145 -6.02 -12.34 -12.87
C PRO A 145 -5.90 -13.26 -11.65
N ALA A 146 -7.05 -13.64 -11.07
CA ALA A 146 -7.09 -14.50 -9.89
C ALA A 146 -6.46 -15.88 -10.14
N GLU A 147 -6.58 -16.42 -11.36
CA GLU A 147 -5.97 -17.68 -11.78
C GLU A 147 -4.44 -17.64 -11.77
N ASN A 148 -3.83 -16.44 -11.87
CA ASN A 148 -2.40 -16.22 -11.74
C ASN A 148 -2.00 -15.72 -10.33
N GLY A 149 -2.86 -15.94 -9.33
CA GLY A 149 -2.61 -15.48 -7.96
C GLY A 149 -2.52 -13.96 -7.82
N TYR A 150 -3.18 -13.22 -8.68
CA TYR A 150 -3.12 -11.75 -8.76
C TYR A 150 -1.72 -11.20 -9.04
N VAL A 151 -0.92 -11.92 -9.82
CA VAL A 151 0.37 -11.45 -10.33
C VAL A 151 0.18 -10.96 -11.77
N ILE A 152 0.76 -9.81 -12.11
CA ILE A 152 0.71 -9.24 -13.46
C ILE A 152 1.29 -10.24 -14.47
N ASP A 153 0.59 -10.43 -15.58
CA ASP A 153 1.05 -11.21 -16.72
C ASP A 153 1.46 -10.27 -17.85
N PHE A 154 2.77 -10.16 -18.08
CA PHE A 154 3.33 -9.27 -19.09
C PHE A 154 2.90 -9.65 -20.52
N ASP A 155 2.58 -10.92 -20.76
CA ASP A 155 2.15 -11.41 -22.07
C ASP A 155 0.72 -10.96 -22.43
N ARG A 156 -0.03 -10.43 -21.43
CA ARG A 156 -1.36 -9.86 -21.62
C ARG A 156 -1.37 -8.34 -21.77
N ILE A 157 -0.21 -7.70 -21.68
CA ILE A 157 -0.10 -6.25 -21.92
C ILE A 157 -0.15 -6.02 -23.44
N ASP A 158 -1.04 -5.12 -23.86
CA ASP A 158 -1.11 -4.74 -25.26
C ASP A 158 0.24 -4.22 -25.77
N PRO A 159 0.81 -4.81 -26.84
CA PRO A 159 2.11 -4.38 -27.34
C PRO A 159 2.17 -2.90 -27.75
N GLU A 160 1.10 -2.32 -28.27
CA GLU A 160 1.05 -0.89 -28.63
C GLU A 160 1.10 -0.02 -27.37
N LEU A 161 0.48 -0.45 -26.27
CA LEU A 161 0.59 0.26 -25.00
C LEU A 161 1.98 0.09 -24.39
N ALA A 162 2.58 -1.09 -24.48
CA ALA A 162 3.94 -1.33 -24.00
C ALA A 162 4.97 -0.41 -24.69
N GLU A 163 4.87 -0.25 -26.01
CA GLU A 163 5.76 0.64 -26.79
C GLU A 163 5.60 2.13 -26.44
N ARG A 164 4.41 2.53 -25.97
CA ARG A 164 4.10 3.93 -25.63
C ARG A 164 4.29 4.24 -24.14
N ALA A 165 4.38 3.21 -23.30
CA ALA A 165 4.45 3.38 -21.87
C ALA A 165 5.77 4.06 -21.43
N ARG A 166 5.68 5.01 -20.50
CA ARG A 166 6.82 5.68 -19.88
C ARG A 166 7.06 5.24 -18.44
N LEU A 167 6.00 4.87 -17.76
CA LEU A 167 6.05 4.44 -16.36
C LEU A 167 5.16 3.21 -16.17
N MET A 168 5.66 2.25 -15.42
CA MET A 168 4.90 1.09 -14.94
C MET A 168 4.95 1.05 -13.42
N VAL A 169 3.78 0.97 -12.78
CA VAL A 169 3.67 0.81 -11.33
C VAL A 169 3.40 -0.64 -11.01
N VAL A 170 4.15 -1.20 -10.07
CA VAL A 170 3.94 -2.55 -9.53
C VAL A 170 3.99 -2.49 -8.00
N SER A 171 3.31 -3.40 -7.32
CA SER A 171 3.28 -3.45 -5.86
C SER A 171 3.19 -4.90 -5.37
N TYR A 172 4.22 -5.37 -4.70
CA TYR A 172 4.25 -6.69 -4.06
C TYR A 172 5.12 -6.64 -2.79
N PRO A 173 4.56 -7.02 -1.61
CA PRO A 173 3.20 -7.51 -1.37
C PRO A 173 2.13 -6.45 -1.66
N ASN A 174 1.04 -6.87 -2.30
CA ASN A 174 0.07 -5.97 -2.93
C ASN A 174 -1.04 -5.49 -1.97
N ASN A 175 -1.48 -4.28 -2.18
CA ASN A 175 -2.74 -3.73 -1.69
C ASN A 175 -3.64 -3.41 -2.91
N PRO A 176 -4.83 -4.00 -3.08
CA PRO A 176 -5.66 -4.66 -2.06
C PRO A 176 -5.57 -6.19 -2.01
N VAL A 177 -5.03 -6.86 -3.04
CA VAL A 177 -5.23 -8.30 -3.27
C VAL A 177 -4.34 -9.20 -2.42
N ALA A 178 -3.37 -8.62 -1.69
CA ALA A 178 -2.44 -9.30 -0.80
C ALA A 178 -1.57 -10.38 -1.49
N SER A 179 -1.41 -10.29 -2.82
CA SER A 179 -0.52 -11.15 -3.59
C SER A 179 0.95 -10.84 -3.30
N VAL A 180 1.80 -11.82 -3.57
CA VAL A 180 3.25 -11.70 -3.48
C VAL A 180 3.87 -12.14 -4.81
N ALA A 181 5.03 -11.58 -5.15
CA ALA A 181 5.79 -11.95 -6.33
C ALA A 181 7.07 -12.69 -5.92
N ASP A 182 7.57 -13.53 -6.81
CA ASP A 182 8.83 -14.24 -6.68
C ASP A 182 9.96 -13.58 -7.49
N ALA A 183 11.16 -14.14 -7.41
CA ALA A 183 12.32 -13.63 -8.15
C ALA A 183 12.11 -13.69 -9.67
N ALA A 184 11.47 -14.74 -10.18
CA ALA A 184 11.22 -14.90 -11.61
C ALA A 184 10.32 -13.81 -12.17
N PHE A 185 9.32 -13.34 -11.37
CA PHE A 185 8.51 -12.20 -11.74
C PHE A 185 9.36 -10.92 -11.90
N TYR A 186 10.25 -10.65 -10.94
CA TYR A 186 11.10 -9.46 -11.00
C TYR A 186 12.12 -9.51 -12.15
N GLU A 187 12.65 -10.69 -12.47
CA GLU A 187 13.50 -10.88 -13.66
C GLU A 187 12.74 -10.56 -14.95
N ARG A 188 11.50 -11.05 -15.10
CA ARG A 188 10.63 -10.72 -16.24
C ARG A 188 10.26 -9.23 -16.26
N LEU A 189 10.00 -8.62 -15.11
CA LEU A 189 9.71 -7.19 -15.00
C LEU A 189 10.88 -6.34 -15.52
N VAL A 190 12.11 -6.64 -15.09
CA VAL A 190 13.31 -5.93 -15.55
C VAL A 190 13.53 -6.12 -17.05
N ALA A 191 13.36 -7.35 -17.55
CA ALA A 191 13.50 -7.64 -18.97
C ALA A 191 12.47 -6.87 -19.82
N PHE A 192 11.21 -6.86 -19.37
CA PHE A 192 10.12 -6.13 -20.02
C PHE A 192 10.38 -4.62 -20.01
N ALA A 193 10.73 -4.07 -18.87
CA ALA A 193 11.02 -2.64 -18.72
C ALA A 193 12.17 -2.17 -19.62
N ARG A 194 13.24 -2.99 -19.72
CA ARG A 194 14.35 -2.70 -20.62
C ARG A 194 13.97 -2.80 -22.12
N ALA A 195 13.17 -3.80 -22.47
CA ALA A 195 12.77 -4.00 -23.87
C ALA A 195 11.95 -2.83 -24.42
N HIS A 196 11.16 -2.17 -23.56
CA HIS A 196 10.22 -1.10 -23.93
C HIS A 196 10.63 0.30 -23.40
N ASP A 197 11.81 0.45 -22.81
CA ASP A 197 12.29 1.72 -22.22
C ASP A 197 11.31 2.32 -21.20
N ILE A 198 10.78 1.47 -20.31
CA ILE A 198 9.79 1.85 -19.31
C ILE A 198 10.46 2.03 -17.94
N ALA A 199 10.19 3.15 -17.28
CA ALA A 199 10.54 3.34 -15.87
C ALA A 199 9.66 2.49 -14.96
N VAL A 200 10.23 1.82 -13.95
CA VAL A 200 9.49 1.01 -13.00
C VAL A 200 9.41 1.72 -11.65
N LEU A 201 8.19 1.82 -11.11
CA LEU A 201 7.94 2.14 -9.71
C LEU A 201 7.46 0.87 -9.00
N HIS A 202 8.23 0.37 -8.04
CA HIS A 202 7.84 -0.75 -7.18
C HIS A 202 7.45 -0.24 -5.79
N ASP A 203 6.18 -0.41 -5.38
CA ASP A 203 5.74 -0.12 -4.00
C ASP A 203 5.90 -1.36 -3.13
N ASN A 204 6.81 -1.28 -2.15
CA ASN A 204 7.19 -2.34 -1.22
C ASN A 204 6.88 -1.99 0.25
N ALA A 205 5.79 -1.28 0.47
CA ALA A 205 5.41 -0.81 1.82
C ALA A 205 5.10 -1.94 2.82
N TYR A 206 4.85 -3.15 2.34
CA TYR A 206 4.47 -4.32 3.17
C TYR A 206 5.56 -5.39 3.28
N SER A 207 6.80 -5.09 2.89
CA SER A 207 7.93 -6.05 2.87
C SER A 207 8.20 -6.76 4.21
N ASP A 208 7.88 -6.10 5.33
CA ASP A 208 8.08 -6.67 6.66
C ASP A 208 6.81 -7.24 7.29
N LEU A 209 5.66 -7.11 6.64
CA LEU A 209 4.40 -7.65 7.14
C LEU A 209 4.06 -8.95 6.41
N THR A 210 4.76 -10.01 6.79
CA THR A 210 4.74 -11.33 6.14
C THR A 210 4.43 -12.43 7.14
N PHE A 211 3.85 -13.55 6.67
CA PHE A 211 3.31 -14.64 7.48
C PHE A 211 3.89 -16.00 7.06
N ASP A 212 3.72 -17.01 7.93
CA ASP A 212 4.05 -18.41 7.66
C ASP A 212 5.49 -18.63 7.17
N GLY A 213 6.44 -17.82 7.67
CA GLY A 213 7.85 -17.91 7.28
C GLY A 213 8.17 -17.33 5.89
N TYR A 214 7.19 -16.73 5.18
CA TYR A 214 7.47 -16.05 3.93
C TYR A 214 8.39 -14.86 4.16
N VAL A 215 9.44 -14.74 3.35
CA VAL A 215 10.40 -13.63 3.38
C VAL A 215 10.25 -12.84 2.09
N CYS A 216 9.78 -11.61 2.21
CA CYS A 216 9.70 -10.70 1.08
C CYS A 216 11.09 -10.18 0.72
N GLY A 217 11.39 -10.16 -0.58
CA GLY A 217 12.57 -9.53 -1.15
C GLY A 217 12.36 -8.06 -1.49
N SER A 218 13.36 -7.49 -2.14
CA SER A 218 13.32 -6.17 -2.77
C SER A 218 13.43 -6.34 -4.29
N PHE A 219 12.69 -5.56 -5.05
CA PHE A 219 12.86 -5.44 -6.51
C PHE A 219 14.33 -5.12 -6.87
N LEU A 220 14.99 -4.27 -6.07
CA LEU A 220 16.36 -3.84 -6.28
C LEU A 220 17.41 -4.96 -6.12
N GLN A 221 17.02 -6.16 -5.61
CA GLN A 221 17.90 -7.34 -5.60
C GLN A 221 18.07 -7.95 -6.99
N THR A 222 17.14 -7.67 -7.91
CA THR A 222 17.15 -8.23 -9.26
C THR A 222 18.20 -7.54 -10.11
N PRO A 223 19.08 -8.30 -10.81
CA PRO A 223 20.08 -7.73 -11.70
C PRO A 223 19.41 -6.80 -12.73
N GLY A 224 19.90 -5.56 -12.81
CA GLY A 224 19.38 -4.55 -13.72
C GLY A 224 18.19 -3.74 -13.21
N ALA A 225 17.61 -4.07 -12.07
CA ALA A 225 16.52 -3.30 -11.50
C ALA A 225 16.91 -1.84 -11.20
N MET A 226 18.15 -1.63 -10.72
CA MET A 226 18.70 -0.30 -10.45
C MET A 226 18.81 0.59 -11.71
N GLU A 227 18.84 -0.01 -12.87
CA GLU A 227 18.93 0.73 -14.15
C GLU A 227 17.55 1.22 -14.61
N VAL A 228 16.50 0.44 -14.33
CA VAL A 228 15.16 0.67 -14.87
C VAL A 228 14.16 1.24 -13.85
N GLY A 229 14.48 1.26 -12.54
CA GLY A 229 13.43 1.64 -11.63
C GLY A 229 13.84 2.12 -10.24
N VAL A 230 12.80 2.44 -9.48
CA VAL A 230 12.87 2.83 -8.08
C VAL A 230 11.93 1.94 -7.26
N GLU A 231 12.32 1.67 -6.02
CA GLU A 231 11.50 1.02 -5.03
C GLU A 231 11.09 2.02 -3.95
N PHE A 232 9.82 1.96 -3.52
CA PHE A 232 9.34 2.74 -2.41
C PHE A 232 9.15 1.85 -1.20
N ASN A 233 9.64 2.30 -0.06
CA ASN A 233 9.47 1.65 1.23
C ASN A 233 8.90 2.63 2.25
N SER A 234 8.24 2.11 3.29
CA SER A 234 7.55 2.94 4.28
C SER A 234 7.67 2.38 5.67
N LEU A 235 7.94 3.25 6.64
CA LEU A 235 7.89 2.88 8.06
C LEU A 235 6.47 2.86 8.62
N SER A 236 5.48 3.31 7.85
CA SER A 236 4.07 3.34 8.25
C SER A 236 3.54 1.99 8.69
N LYS A 237 3.97 0.90 8.03
CA LYS A 237 3.46 -0.46 8.28
C LYS A 237 4.39 -1.26 9.17
N THR A 238 5.68 -1.21 8.91
CA THR A 238 6.70 -1.97 9.65
C THR A 238 6.79 -1.55 11.12
N TYR A 239 6.68 -0.24 11.41
CA TYR A 239 6.84 0.30 12.77
C TYR A 239 5.60 1.04 13.27
N SER A 240 4.44 0.86 12.64
CA SER A 240 3.18 1.55 13.00
C SER A 240 3.30 3.09 13.01
N MET A 241 4.13 3.64 12.14
CA MET A 241 4.43 5.08 12.05
C MET A 241 3.58 5.79 10.99
N ALA A 242 2.38 5.31 10.69
CA ALA A 242 1.56 5.88 9.61
C ALA A 242 1.31 7.39 9.75
N GLY A 243 1.08 7.87 10.98
CA GLY A 243 0.87 9.29 11.27
C GLY A 243 2.14 10.15 11.22
N ALA A 244 3.33 9.55 11.34
CA ALA A 244 4.61 10.26 11.27
C ALA A 244 4.97 10.72 9.84
N ARG A 245 4.34 10.13 8.82
CA ARG A 245 4.53 10.49 7.40
C ARG A 245 5.98 10.37 6.95
N ILE A 246 6.58 9.18 7.07
CA ILE A 246 7.94 8.90 6.62
C ILE A 246 8.01 7.64 5.77
N GLY A 247 8.69 7.73 4.64
CA GLY A 247 9.00 6.66 3.71
C GLY A 247 10.23 7.04 2.89
N PHE A 248 10.60 6.20 1.95
CA PHE A 248 11.79 6.38 1.13
C PHE A 248 11.53 5.96 -0.31
N ALA A 249 12.10 6.71 -1.26
CA ALA A 249 12.32 6.26 -2.64
C ALA A 249 13.79 5.90 -2.79
N LEU A 250 14.06 4.73 -3.39
CA LEU A 250 15.40 4.18 -3.52
C LEU A 250 15.58 3.58 -4.92
N GLY A 251 16.75 3.70 -5.52
CA GLY A 251 17.03 3.05 -6.79
C GLY A 251 17.77 3.90 -7.80
N ASN A 252 17.25 3.98 -9.01
CA ASN A 252 17.89 4.67 -10.12
C ASN A 252 18.26 6.12 -9.77
N PRO A 253 19.56 6.50 -9.84
CA PRO A 253 20.02 7.81 -9.37
C PRO A 253 19.45 8.99 -10.15
N GLU A 254 19.17 8.83 -11.45
CA GLU A 254 18.58 9.91 -12.24
C GLU A 254 17.10 10.12 -11.89
N MET A 255 16.34 9.03 -11.66
CA MET A 255 14.95 9.12 -11.20
C MET A 255 14.89 9.77 -9.81
N ILE A 256 15.79 9.37 -8.90
CA ILE A 256 15.88 9.97 -7.55
C ILE A 256 16.23 11.45 -7.62
N LYS A 257 17.18 11.82 -8.49
CA LYS A 257 17.53 13.22 -8.72
C LYS A 257 16.35 14.05 -9.22
N ARG A 258 15.57 13.54 -10.18
CA ARG A 258 14.37 14.22 -10.68
C ARG A 258 13.31 14.37 -9.61
N LEU A 259 13.05 13.32 -8.81
CA LEU A 259 12.12 13.38 -7.71
C LEU A 259 12.57 14.37 -6.62
N ARG A 260 13.86 14.40 -6.27
CA ARG A 260 14.42 15.42 -5.37
C ARG A 260 14.23 16.85 -5.90
N SER A 261 14.48 17.04 -7.20
CA SER A 261 14.28 18.35 -7.83
C SER A 261 12.83 18.80 -7.74
N LEU A 262 11.89 17.90 -8.02
CA LEU A 262 10.46 18.19 -7.87
C LEU A 262 10.11 18.54 -6.41
N LYS A 263 10.50 17.70 -5.45
CA LYS A 263 10.21 17.90 -4.03
C LYS A 263 10.80 19.20 -3.49
N SER A 264 11.99 19.60 -3.92
CA SER A 264 12.59 20.88 -3.50
C SER A 264 11.78 22.11 -3.95
N ASN A 265 10.86 21.95 -4.89
CA ASN A 265 9.98 23.02 -5.38
C ASN A 265 8.52 22.89 -4.87
N ILE A 266 8.16 21.77 -4.23
CA ILE A 266 6.79 21.51 -3.78
C ILE A 266 6.69 21.50 -2.24
N ASP A 267 7.49 20.65 -1.55
CA ASP A 267 7.26 20.30 -0.15
C ASP A 267 8.50 20.16 0.72
N PHE A 268 9.69 20.28 0.13
CA PHE A 268 10.98 20.06 0.82
C PHE A 268 11.10 18.63 1.38
N GLY A 269 11.55 18.48 2.65
CA GLY A 269 11.77 17.20 3.31
C GLY A 269 10.92 17.00 4.56
N CYS A 270 11.06 15.82 5.16
CA CYS A 270 10.36 15.45 6.39
C CYS A 270 10.85 16.27 7.58
N PHE A 271 9.94 16.61 8.50
CA PHE A 271 10.26 17.26 9.78
C PHE A 271 11.39 16.51 10.50
N ILE A 272 12.42 17.23 10.94
CA ILE A 272 13.67 16.63 11.45
C ILE A 272 13.43 15.63 12.59
N PRO A 273 12.59 15.88 13.60
CA PRO A 273 12.25 14.89 14.63
C PRO A 273 11.69 13.57 14.07
N VAL A 274 10.95 13.60 12.96
CA VAL A 274 10.47 12.39 12.29
C VAL A 274 11.62 11.63 11.64
N GLN A 275 12.60 12.33 11.06
CA GLN A 275 13.82 11.73 10.52
C GLN A 275 14.62 11.02 11.63
N LEU A 276 14.77 11.65 12.83
CA LEU A 276 15.39 11.04 14.01
C LEU A 276 14.64 9.78 14.47
N GLY A 277 13.30 9.82 14.44
CA GLY A 277 12.48 8.64 14.72
C GLY A 277 12.71 7.51 13.72
N ALA A 278 12.88 7.82 12.43
CA ALA A 278 13.20 6.85 11.41
C ALA A 278 14.58 6.21 11.61
N GLU A 279 15.60 7.03 11.93
CA GLU A 279 16.94 6.55 12.30
C GLU A 279 16.86 5.59 13.51
N ALA A 280 16.11 5.95 14.54
CA ALA A 280 15.90 5.11 15.72
C ALA A 280 15.18 3.79 15.38
N ALA A 281 14.17 3.83 14.51
CA ALA A 281 13.42 2.63 14.07
C ALA A 281 14.32 1.64 13.33
N LEU A 282 15.11 2.12 12.37
CA LEU A 282 15.93 1.29 11.50
C LEU A 282 17.20 0.76 12.18
N ASN A 283 17.78 1.50 13.14
CA ASN A 283 18.98 1.12 13.90
C ASN A 283 18.67 0.42 15.22
N GLY A 284 17.45 0.56 15.73
CA GLY A 284 17.03 0.01 17.03
C GLY A 284 16.74 -1.48 17.01
N PRO A 285 16.30 -2.01 18.17
CA PRO A 285 15.86 -3.41 18.28
C PRO A 285 14.74 -3.76 17.31
N GLN A 286 14.83 -4.93 16.67
CA GLN A 286 13.88 -5.39 15.66
C GLN A 286 12.84 -6.40 16.22
N ASP A 287 12.82 -6.65 17.52
CA ASP A 287 11.84 -7.54 18.18
C ASP A 287 10.40 -7.09 17.92
N TYR A 288 10.20 -5.77 17.81
CA TYR A 288 8.90 -5.20 17.46
C TYR A 288 8.36 -5.74 16.14
N VAL A 289 9.20 -5.85 15.12
CA VAL A 289 8.80 -6.35 13.80
C VAL A 289 8.33 -7.80 13.88
N GLN A 290 9.01 -8.62 14.69
CA GLN A 290 8.62 -10.01 14.94
C GLN A 290 7.27 -10.09 15.69
N GLN A 291 7.08 -9.29 16.73
CA GLN A 291 5.83 -9.21 17.49
C GLN A 291 4.67 -8.72 16.61
N MET A 292 4.90 -7.70 15.80
CA MET A 292 3.92 -7.16 14.86
C MET A 292 3.48 -8.25 13.85
N ARG A 293 4.43 -8.99 13.26
CA ARG A 293 4.13 -10.12 12.36
C ARG A 293 3.28 -11.19 13.04
N ALA A 294 3.67 -11.61 14.24
CA ALA A 294 2.93 -12.61 15.01
C ALA A 294 1.50 -12.15 15.33
N THR A 295 1.33 -10.89 15.71
CA THR A 295 0.02 -10.29 15.98
C THR A 295 -0.87 -10.31 14.73
N TYR A 296 -0.38 -9.82 13.59
CA TYR A 296 -1.17 -9.81 12.36
C TYR A 296 -1.43 -11.21 11.80
N GLN A 297 -0.50 -12.15 11.98
CA GLN A 297 -0.72 -13.56 11.60
C GLN A 297 -1.84 -14.18 12.45
N SER A 298 -1.84 -14.00 13.76
CA SER A 298 -2.90 -14.46 14.66
C SER A 298 -4.26 -13.88 14.28
N ARG A 299 -4.31 -12.58 14.00
CA ARG A 299 -5.51 -11.89 13.53
C ARG A 299 -6.02 -12.42 12.19
N ARG A 300 -5.12 -12.63 11.24
CA ARG A 300 -5.44 -13.24 9.94
C ARG A 300 -6.08 -14.61 10.14
N ASP A 301 -5.46 -15.45 10.95
CA ASP A 301 -5.92 -16.81 11.20
C ASP A 301 -7.27 -16.80 11.91
N ALA A 302 -7.44 -15.97 12.95
CA ALA A 302 -8.71 -15.84 13.64
C ALA A 302 -9.87 -15.42 12.71
N LEU A 303 -9.62 -14.45 11.83
CA LEU A 303 -10.63 -13.98 10.87
C LEU A 303 -10.94 -15.04 9.82
N ILE A 304 -9.91 -15.55 9.13
CA ILE A 304 -10.10 -16.42 7.95
C ILE A 304 -10.60 -17.81 8.35
N ASP A 305 -10.03 -18.42 9.41
CA ASP A 305 -10.48 -19.75 9.86
C ASP A 305 -11.91 -19.69 10.37
N GLY A 306 -12.26 -18.67 11.17
CA GLY A 306 -13.62 -18.49 11.61
C GLY A 306 -14.63 -18.23 10.48
N LEU A 307 -14.27 -17.44 9.45
CA LEU A 307 -15.12 -17.25 8.28
C LEU A 307 -15.26 -18.54 7.46
N ALA A 308 -14.21 -19.34 7.37
CA ALA A 308 -14.26 -20.65 6.69
C ALA A 308 -15.20 -21.62 7.39
N GLU A 309 -15.18 -21.68 8.73
CA GLU A 309 -16.13 -22.45 9.57
C GLU A 309 -17.56 -21.97 9.37
N ALA A 310 -17.77 -20.66 9.19
CA ALA A 310 -19.07 -20.07 8.88
C ALA A 310 -19.52 -20.28 7.43
N GLY A 311 -18.69 -20.89 6.56
CA GLY A 311 -19.01 -21.18 5.17
C GLY A 311 -18.46 -20.19 4.14
N TRP A 312 -17.70 -19.19 4.56
CA TRP A 312 -17.05 -18.24 3.65
C TRP A 312 -15.54 -18.53 3.56
N ARG A 313 -15.17 -19.32 2.57
CA ARG A 313 -13.78 -19.75 2.33
C ARG A 313 -12.99 -18.66 1.61
N ILE A 314 -11.94 -18.19 2.24
CA ILE A 314 -11.05 -17.14 1.73
C ILE A 314 -9.61 -17.67 1.78
N PRO A 315 -8.81 -17.52 0.70
CA PRO A 315 -7.40 -17.89 0.73
C PRO A 315 -6.63 -17.06 1.79
N LYS A 316 -5.75 -17.73 2.56
CA LYS A 316 -4.88 -17.02 3.51
C LYS A 316 -3.78 -16.26 2.76
N PRO A 317 -3.67 -14.94 2.93
CA PRO A 317 -2.56 -14.17 2.37
C PRO A 317 -1.24 -14.51 3.05
N LYS A 318 -0.15 -14.48 2.29
CA LYS A 318 1.22 -14.66 2.81
C LYS A 318 1.82 -13.38 3.37
N ALA A 319 1.21 -12.23 3.09
CA ALA A 319 1.71 -10.91 3.47
C ALA A 319 0.57 -9.88 3.53
N THR A 320 0.89 -8.69 3.97
CA THR A 320 0.04 -7.51 4.16
C THR A 320 -0.91 -7.60 5.36
N MET A 321 -1.54 -6.49 5.69
CA MET A 321 -2.60 -6.43 6.71
C MET A 321 -4.00 -6.55 6.09
N PHE A 322 -4.10 -7.06 4.85
CA PHE A 322 -5.36 -7.14 4.13
C PHE A 322 -5.74 -8.57 3.79
N VAL A 323 -7.04 -8.78 3.75
CA VAL A 323 -7.68 -9.99 3.26
C VAL A 323 -8.54 -9.59 2.07
N TRP A 324 -8.29 -10.20 0.92
CA TRP A 324 -9.07 -10.03 -0.30
C TRP A 324 -10.05 -11.17 -0.44
N ALA A 325 -11.32 -10.88 -0.29
CA ALA A 325 -12.36 -11.90 -0.18
C ALA A 325 -13.36 -11.79 -1.35
N ARG A 326 -13.54 -12.88 -2.09
CA ARG A 326 -14.64 -12.98 -3.04
C ARG A 326 -15.96 -12.94 -2.28
N ILE A 327 -16.92 -12.13 -2.74
CA ILE A 327 -18.24 -12.03 -2.11
C ILE A 327 -19.00 -13.34 -2.24
N PRO A 328 -19.86 -13.70 -1.27
CA PRO A 328 -20.78 -14.84 -1.40
C PRO A 328 -21.72 -14.68 -2.59
N GLN A 329 -22.21 -15.82 -3.12
CA GLN A 329 -23.18 -15.80 -4.20
C GLN A 329 -24.51 -15.13 -3.76
N GLY A 330 -25.23 -14.56 -4.73
CA GLY A 330 -26.56 -13.97 -4.51
C GLY A 330 -26.55 -12.44 -4.32
N TYR A 331 -25.38 -11.81 -4.38
CA TYR A 331 -25.26 -10.35 -4.37
C TYR A 331 -24.91 -9.81 -5.76
N GLY A 332 -25.61 -8.76 -6.19
CA GLY A 332 -25.46 -8.18 -7.54
C GLY A 332 -24.15 -7.43 -7.76
N SER A 333 -23.47 -6.98 -6.68
CA SER A 333 -22.18 -6.27 -6.77
C SER A 333 -21.44 -6.29 -5.43
N ALA A 334 -20.12 -6.03 -5.48
CA ALA A 334 -19.28 -5.86 -4.30
C ALA A 334 -19.80 -4.75 -3.38
N ARG A 335 -20.27 -3.64 -3.96
CA ARG A 335 -20.85 -2.52 -3.22
C ARG A 335 -22.13 -2.95 -2.48
N ALA A 336 -23.06 -3.62 -3.17
CA ALA A 336 -24.30 -4.10 -2.55
C ALA A 336 -24.03 -5.05 -1.38
N PHE A 337 -23.06 -5.97 -1.52
CA PHE A 337 -22.64 -6.85 -0.45
C PHE A 337 -22.04 -6.09 0.73
N ALA A 338 -21.08 -5.18 0.50
CA ALA A 338 -20.41 -4.44 1.56
C ALA A 338 -21.40 -3.60 2.40
N TYR A 339 -22.34 -2.93 1.76
CA TYR A 339 -23.38 -2.15 2.47
C TYR A 339 -24.39 -3.04 3.21
N ALA A 340 -24.81 -4.15 2.60
CA ALA A 340 -25.68 -5.11 3.28
C ALA A 340 -25.00 -5.73 4.51
N LEU A 341 -23.70 -6.04 4.40
CA LEU A 341 -22.89 -6.55 5.51
C LEU A 341 -22.82 -5.53 6.65
N MET A 342 -22.51 -4.29 6.32
CA MET A 342 -22.42 -3.19 7.28
C MET A 342 -23.76 -2.96 8.00
N GLU A 343 -24.88 -2.89 7.29
CA GLU A 343 -26.20 -2.66 7.88
C GLU A 343 -26.67 -3.85 8.78
N LYS A 344 -26.40 -5.09 8.36
CA LYS A 344 -26.86 -6.28 9.09
C LYS A 344 -25.99 -6.62 10.29
N THR A 345 -24.70 -6.36 10.24
CA THR A 345 -23.73 -6.87 11.22
C THR A 345 -22.92 -5.79 11.92
N GLY A 346 -22.93 -4.56 11.42
CA GLY A 346 -22.02 -3.50 11.86
C GLY A 346 -20.57 -3.70 11.40
N VAL A 347 -20.27 -4.73 10.61
CA VAL A 347 -18.91 -4.98 10.10
C VAL A 347 -18.71 -4.22 8.79
N ILE A 348 -17.69 -3.35 8.76
CA ILE A 348 -17.42 -2.45 7.64
C ILE A 348 -16.24 -2.99 6.83
N THR A 349 -16.45 -3.20 5.54
CA THR A 349 -15.44 -3.64 4.57
C THR A 349 -15.38 -2.69 3.40
N VAL A 350 -14.31 -2.72 2.60
CA VAL A 350 -14.22 -1.90 1.39
C VAL A 350 -14.66 -2.73 0.18
N PRO A 351 -15.64 -2.28 -0.62
CA PRO A 351 -15.97 -2.93 -1.87
C PRO A 351 -14.77 -2.90 -2.82
N GLY A 352 -14.53 -3.98 -3.53
CA GLY A 352 -13.34 -4.13 -4.37
C GLY A 352 -13.27 -3.12 -5.51
N THR A 353 -14.40 -2.63 -5.98
CA THR A 353 -14.48 -1.56 -7.01
C THR A 353 -13.81 -0.26 -6.59
N ALA A 354 -13.58 -0.04 -5.28
CA ALA A 354 -12.77 1.07 -4.77
C ALA A 354 -11.29 1.02 -5.24
N PHE A 355 -10.86 -0.13 -5.77
CA PHE A 355 -9.48 -0.38 -6.16
C PHE A 355 -9.32 -0.60 -7.67
N GLY A 356 -10.34 -0.30 -8.44
CA GLY A 356 -10.38 -0.47 -9.89
C GLY A 356 -11.47 -1.44 -10.35
N PRO A 357 -11.75 -1.48 -11.67
CA PRO A 357 -12.80 -2.31 -12.24
C PRO A 357 -12.59 -3.82 -11.99
N GLY A 358 -11.34 -4.31 -11.99
CA GLY A 358 -10.99 -5.69 -11.66
C GLY A 358 -11.29 -6.10 -10.22
N GLY A 359 -11.67 -5.15 -9.36
CA GLY A 359 -12.06 -5.41 -7.98
C GLY A 359 -13.52 -5.83 -7.80
N GLU A 360 -14.35 -5.79 -8.87
CA GLU A 360 -15.74 -6.23 -8.76
C GLU A 360 -15.86 -7.71 -8.33
N GLY A 361 -16.88 -8.01 -7.55
CA GLY A 361 -17.08 -9.33 -6.96
C GLY A 361 -16.21 -9.63 -5.73
N HIS A 362 -15.47 -8.66 -5.21
CA HIS A 362 -14.61 -8.81 -4.04
C HIS A 362 -14.82 -7.69 -3.01
N VAL A 363 -14.41 -7.98 -1.76
CA VAL A 363 -14.25 -6.96 -0.71
C VAL A 363 -12.88 -7.09 -0.08
N ARG A 364 -12.33 -5.95 0.37
CA ARG A 364 -11.10 -5.92 1.18
C ARG A 364 -11.46 -5.76 2.66
N MET A 365 -10.87 -6.58 3.51
CA MET A 365 -10.91 -6.46 4.97
C MET A 365 -9.50 -6.18 5.50
N ALA A 366 -9.38 -5.29 6.49
CA ALA A 366 -8.11 -4.97 7.15
C ALA A 366 -8.03 -5.64 8.53
N LEU A 367 -6.86 -6.16 8.87
CA LEU A 367 -6.57 -6.88 10.12
C LEU A 367 -6.22 -5.91 11.28
N VAL A 368 -6.79 -4.71 11.27
CA VAL A 368 -6.42 -3.59 12.16
C VAL A 368 -7.34 -3.45 13.38
N ALA A 369 -7.91 -4.56 13.81
CA ALA A 369 -8.70 -4.63 15.04
C ALA A 369 -8.11 -5.70 15.97
N PRO A 370 -8.32 -5.59 17.31
CA PRO A 370 -7.95 -6.65 18.23
C PRO A 370 -8.58 -8.00 17.84
N GLU A 371 -7.90 -9.09 18.15
CA GLU A 371 -8.33 -10.45 17.74
C GLU A 371 -9.74 -10.77 18.21
N GLU A 372 -10.11 -10.35 19.43
CA GLU A 372 -11.45 -10.54 20.00
C GLU A 372 -12.53 -9.86 19.13
N ARG A 373 -12.22 -8.67 18.61
CA ARG A 373 -13.15 -7.94 17.72
C ARG A 373 -13.25 -8.60 16.35
N LEU A 374 -12.17 -9.21 15.86
CA LEU A 374 -12.22 -9.99 14.62
C LEU A 374 -13.04 -11.27 14.78
N ARG A 375 -12.89 -11.98 15.90
CA ARG A 375 -13.73 -13.13 16.25
C ARG A 375 -15.20 -12.74 16.39
N GLU A 376 -15.49 -11.60 17.00
CA GLU A 376 -16.83 -11.05 17.08
C GLU A 376 -17.40 -10.71 15.70
N ALA A 377 -16.60 -10.11 14.80
CA ALA A 377 -17.00 -9.86 13.42
C ALA A 377 -17.42 -11.17 12.72
N VAL A 378 -16.62 -12.23 12.88
CA VAL A 378 -16.94 -13.57 12.36
C VAL A 378 -18.30 -14.07 12.91
N GLN A 379 -18.52 -13.99 14.22
CA GLN A 379 -19.78 -14.42 14.85
C GLN A 379 -20.97 -13.65 14.32
N ARG A 380 -20.87 -12.33 14.19
CA ARG A 380 -21.93 -11.47 13.64
C ARG A 380 -22.23 -11.81 12.18
N ILE A 381 -21.20 -12.05 11.36
CA ILE A 381 -21.34 -12.44 9.95
C ILE A 381 -22.01 -13.82 9.86
N ALA A 382 -21.56 -14.80 10.64
CA ALA A 382 -22.14 -16.15 10.68
C ALA A 382 -23.63 -16.13 11.07
N ALA A 383 -23.98 -15.37 12.12
CA ALA A 383 -25.36 -15.24 12.62
C ALA A 383 -26.29 -14.47 11.67
N SER A 384 -25.75 -13.66 10.75
CA SER A 384 -26.55 -12.81 9.85
C SER A 384 -27.32 -13.56 8.78
N GLY A 385 -27.00 -14.83 8.54
CA GLY A 385 -27.56 -15.63 7.44
C GLY A 385 -27.08 -15.21 6.03
N MET A 386 -26.15 -14.26 5.93
CA MET A 386 -25.69 -13.73 4.62
C MET A 386 -24.84 -14.72 3.83
N LEU A 387 -24.28 -15.74 4.48
CA LEU A 387 -23.41 -16.73 3.85
C LEU A 387 -24.18 -17.95 3.29
N SER A 388 -25.46 -18.08 3.60
CA SER A 388 -26.28 -19.27 3.29
C SER A 388 -26.85 -19.30 1.86
N GLY A 389 -26.44 -18.41 0.96
CA GLY A 389 -26.85 -18.42 -0.46
C GLY A 389 -28.34 -18.20 -0.73
N ARG A 390 -29.15 -17.87 0.29
CA ARG A 390 -30.55 -17.51 0.09
C ARG A 390 -30.62 -16.01 -0.15
N SER A 391 -30.75 -15.63 -1.43
CA SER A 391 -31.25 -14.31 -1.81
C SER A 391 -32.45 -13.95 -0.94
N ALA A 392 -32.35 -12.85 -0.19
CA ALA A 392 -33.57 -12.21 0.29
C ALA A 392 -34.38 -11.81 -0.94
N ARG A 393 -35.50 -12.49 -1.15
CA ARG A 393 -36.54 -12.11 -2.12
C ARG A 393 -37.19 -10.80 -1.68
#